data_ca0b3a03af9013d53ea65594ef415515
#
_entry.id   ca0b3a03af9013d53ea65594ef415515
#
_cell.length_a   1.000
_cell.length_b   1.000
_cell.length_c   1.000
_cell.angle_alpha   90.00
_cell.angle_beta   90.00
_cell.angle_gamma   90.00
#
_symmetry.space_group_name_H-M   'P 1'
#
loop_
_entity.id
_entity.type
_entity.pdbx_description
1 polymer ?
#
loop_
_entity_poly.entity_id
_entity_poly.type
_entity_poly.pdbx_seq_one_letter_code
_entity_poly.pdbx_strand_id
1 'polypeptide(L)'
;MANLKRTYHFIAEFFDVDSMGVMWHGNYVRYMEMARCRFLDEVGFNYLAMKEARFALPIVKLDSKFIAPLEFNQRFCIEVELLEFECFFRLKYTFLDLDGKKLCQAHTSQVAILLESKETCFYLPNDFIKALKAFVDSH
;
A
#
# COMPACT_ATOMS: atom_id res chain seq x y z
N MET A 1 3.36 0.23 21.21
CA MET A 1 1.96 0.24 20.72
C MET A 1 1.88 -0.38 19.34
N ALA A 2 0.78 -1.07 19.07
CA ALA A 2 0.58 -1.65 17.74
C ALA A 2 0.30 -0.54 16.72
N ASN A 3 0.87 -0.71 15.52
CA ASN A 3 0.59 0.19 14.41
C ASN A 3 -0.83 -0.03 13.89
N LEU A 4 -1.38 0.99 13.24
CA LEU A 4 -2.67 0.89 12.56
C LEU A 4 -2.60 -0.14 11.44
N LYS A 5 -3.59 -1.03 11.40
CA LYS A 5 -3.73 -2.05 10.35
C LYS A 5 -5.12 -1.98 9.76
N ARG A 6 -5.19 -2.08 8.42
CA ARG A 6 -6.45 -2.16 7.67
C ARG A 6 -6.35 -3.34 6.71
N THR A 7 -7.46 -4.03 6.51
CA THR A 7 -7.50 -5.23 5.67
C THR A 7 -8.41 -5.02 4.49
N TYR A 8 -7.95 -5.41 3.30
CA TYR A 8 -8.70 -5.30 2.04
C TYR A 8 -8.77 -6.65 1.36
N HIS A 9 -9.93 -6.97 0.80
CA HIS A 9 -10.21 -8.29 0.24
C HIS A 9 -10.17 -8.27 -1.28
N PHE A 10 -9.62 -9.33 -1.86
CA PHE A 10 -9.41 -9.49 -3.28
C PHE A 10 -9.65 -10.95 -3.70
N ILE A 11 -9.67 -11.14 -5.01
CA ILE A 11 -9.70 -12.48 -5.63
C ILE A 11 -8.69 -12.47 -6.79
N ALA A 12 -7.89 -13.52 -6.90
CA ALA A 12 -6.93 -13.66 -8.00
C ALA A 12 -7.69 -13.92 -9.31
N GLU A 13 -7.50 -13.05 -10.29
CA GLU A 13 -8.20 -13.08 -11.57
C GLU A 13 -7.45 -13.91 -12.60
N PHE A 14 -8.16 -14.32 -13.66
CA PHE A 14 -7.56 -15.11 -14.74
C PHE A 14 -6.33 -14.41 -15.33
N PHE A 15 -6.40 -13.11 -15.53
CA PHE A 15 -5.29 -12.33 -16.12
C PHE A 15 -4.14 -12.06 -15.14
N ASP A 16 -4.27 -12.46 -13.89
CA ASP A 16 -3.19 -12.30 -12.89
C ASP A 16 -2.22 -13.47 -12.88
N VAL A 17 -2.63 -14.61 -13.39
CA VAL A 17 -1.86 -15.85 -13.29
C VAL A 17 -1.08 -16.13 -14.57
N ASP A 18 0.01 -16.88 -14.41
CA ASP A 18 0.84 -17.34 -15.53
C ASP A 18 0.36 -18.70 -16.03
N SER A 19 1.15 -19.32 -16.93
CA SER A 19 0.82 -20.62 -17.53
C SER A 19 0.74 -21.76 -16.50
N MET A 20 1.28 -21.57 -15.29
CA MET A 20 1.21 -22.56 -14.22
C MET A 20 0.00 -22.36 -13.31
N GLY A 21 -0.84 -21.36 -13.58
CA GLY A 21 -2.03 -21.08 -12.79
C GLY A 21 -1.77 -20.36 -11.49
N VAL A 22 -0.55 -19.83 -11.30
CA VAL A 22 -0.20 -19.06 -10.10
C VAL A 22 0.04 -17.61 -10.46
N MET A 23 -0.22 -16.71 -9.50
CA MET A 23 -0.05 -15.28 -9.72
C MET A 23 1.38 -14.96 -10.14
N TRP A 24 1.51 -14.29 -11.29
CA TRP A 24 2.81 -13.80 -11.73
C TRP A 24 3.32 -12.76 -10.73
N HIS A 25 4.61 -12.87 -10.37
CA HIS A 25 5.18 -12.07 -9.29
C HIS A 25 5.01 -10.55 -9.49
N GLY A 26 5.00 -10.07 -10.71
CA GLY A 26 4.79 -8.64 -10.98
C GLY A 26 3.39 -8.14 -10.59
N ASN A 27 2.40 -9.00 -10.56
CA ASN A 27 1.03 -8.62 -10.22
C ASN A 27 0.84 -8.37 -8.71
N TYR A 28 1.72 -8.87 -7.86
CA TYR A 28 1.68 -8.55 -6.43
C TYR A 28 1.82 -7.05 -6.20
N VAL A 29 2.70 -6.39 -6.95
CA VAL A 29 2.90 -4.94 -6.86
C VAL A 29 1.62 -4.19 -7.21
N ARG A 30 0.89 -4.64 -8.24
CA ARG A 30 -0.38 -4.05 -8.64
C ARG A 30 -1.42 -4.15 -7.51
N TYR A 31 -1.50 -5.30 -6.85
CA TYR A 31 -2.41 -5.48 -5.71
C TYR A 31 -1.99 -4.64 -4.51
N MET A 32 -0.69 -4.46 -4.28
CA MET A 32 -0.21 -3.53 -3.26
C MET A 32 -0.69 -2.11 -3.55
N GLU A 33 -0.61 -1.66 -4.80
CA GLU A 33 -1.10 -0.35 -5.20
C GLU A 33 -2.62 -0.22 -4.99
N MET A 34 -3.37 -1.26 -5.33
CA MET A 34 -4.82 -1.27 -5.11
C MET A 34 -5.15 -1.15 -3.63
N ALA A 35 -4.46 -1.90 -2.78
CA ALA A 35 -4.65 -1.85 -1.33
C ALA A 35 -4.27 -0.48 -0.77
N ARG A 36 -3.15 0.08 -1.25
CA ARG A 36 -2.70 1.42 -0.83
C ARG A 36 -3.71 2.50 -1.24
N CYS A 37 -4.25 2.42 -2.44
CA CYS A 37 -5.28 3.36 -2.90
C CYS A 37 -6.52 3.29 -2.01
N ARG A 38 -6.97 2.11 -1.66
CA ARG A 38 -8.11 1.94 -0.74
C ARG A 38 -7.80 2.51 0.64
N PHE A 39 -6.58 2.29 1.13
CA PHE A 39 -6.13 2.83 2.41
C PHE A 39 -6.17 4.37 2.38
N LEU A 40 -5.64 4.98 1.33
CA LEU A 40 -5.63 6.44 1.20
C LEU A 40 -7.04 7.01 1.03
N ASP A 41 -7.94 6.29 0.37
CA ASP A 41 -9.34 6.69 0.27
C ASP A 41 -10.00 6.71 1.65
N GLU A 42 -9.75 5.72 2.49
CA GLU A 42 -10.26 5.69 3.86
C GLU A 42 -9.69 6.84 4.70
N VAL A 43 -8.41 7.14 4.52
CA VAL A 43 -7.74 8.28 5.21
C VAL A 43 -8.37 9.60 4.78
N GLY A 44 -8.95 9.67 3.58
CA GLY A 44 -9.50 10.89 3.03
C GLY A 44 -8.47 11.77 2.34
N PHE A 45 -7.33 11.21 1.98
CA PHE A 45 -6.26 11.95 1.30
C PHE A 45 -5.66 11.09 0.18
N ASN A 46 -6.44 10.88 -0.87
CA ASN A 46 -6.04 10.06 -2.01
C ASN A 46 -5.11 10.82 -2.96
N TYR A 47 -4.70 10.17 -4.06
CA TYR A 47 -3.78 10.77 -5.02
C TYR A 47 -4.35 12.00 -5.72
N LEU A 48 -5.66 12.11 -5.89
CA LEU A 48 -6.30 13.32 -6.43
C LEU A 48 -6.16 14.49 -5.46
N ALA A 49 -6.36 14.24 -4.17
CA ALA A 49 -6.16 15.26 -3.13
C ALA A 49 -4.69 15.70 -3.05
N MET A 50 -3.75 14.76 -3.22
CA MET A 50 -2.33 15.09 -3.27
C MET A 50 -2.00 16.01 -4.44
N LYS A 51 -2.57 15.72 -5.62
CA LYS A 51 -2.39 16.55 -6.80
C LYS A 51 -2.92 17.97 -6.58
N GLU A 52 -4.09 18.10 -5.96
CA GLU A 52 -4.65 19.40 -5.60
C GLU A 52 -3.77 20.15 -4.60
N ALA A 53 -3.17 19.43 -3.67
CA ALA A 53 -2.22 19.97 -2.69
C ALA A 53 -0.82 20.18 -3.29
N ARG A 54 -0.65 19.89 -4.59
CA ARG A 54 0.55 20.14 -5.40
C ARG A 54 1.78 19.35 -4.99
N PHE A 55 1.57 18.09 -4.56
CA PHE A 55 2.67 17.16 -4.36
C PHE A 55 2.33 15.79 -4.93
N ALA A 56 3.37 15.01 -5.19
CA ALA A 56 3.27 13.60 -5.55
C ALA A 56 3.99 12.76 -4.51
N LEU A 57 3.68 11.47 -4.48
CA LEU A 57 4.21 10.56 -3.49
C LEU A 57 4.83 9.33 -4.18
N PRO A 58 5.96 9.52 -4.90
CA PRO A 58 6.59 8.42 -5.61
C PRO A 58 7.16 7.37 -4.64
N ILE A 59 7.19 6.13 -5.11
CA ILE A 59 7.84 5.04 -4.40
C ILE A 59 9.35 5.15 -4.61
N VAL A 60 10.12 5.15 -3.53
CA VAL A 60 11.58 5.18 -3.58
C VAL A 60 12.18 3.84 -3.16
N LYS A 61 11.42 2.99 -2.50
CA LYS A 61 11.87 1.66 -2.13
C LYS A 61 10.68 0.70 -2.10
N LEU A 62 10.89 -0.49 -2.65
CA LEU A 62 9.91 -1.56 -2.62
C LEU A 62 10.67 -2.87 -2.41
N ASP A 63 10.22 -3.68 -1.47
CA ASP A 63 10.71 -5.05 -1.32
C ASP A 63 9.54 -6.00 -1.15
N SER A 64 9.75 -7.25 -1.50
CA SER A 64 8.75 -8.28 -1.33
C SER A 64 9.40 -9.63 -1.08
N LYS A 65 8.74 -10.43 -0.25
CA LYS A 65 9.10 -11.80 0.04
C LYS A 65 7.93 -12.69 -0.30
N PHE A 66 8.11 -13.58 -1.28
CA PHE A 66 7.08 -14.52 -1.70
C PHE A 66 7.19 -15.77 -0.85
N ILE A 67 6.12 -16.13 -0.14
CA ILE A 67 6.13 -17.22 0.84
C ILE A 67 5.40 -18.44 0.29
N ALA A 68 4.21 -18.24 -0.29
CA ALA A 68 3.41 -19.30 -0.90
C ALA A 68 2.68 -18.73 -2.10
N PRO A 69 2.44 -19.54 -3.15
CA PRO A 69 1.81 -19.04 -4.36
C PRO A 69 0.33 -18.71 -4.15
N LEU A 70 -0.15 -17.71 -4.90
CA LEU A 70 -1.56 -17.40 -5.06
C LEU A 70 -2.05 -18.06 -6.35
N GLU A 71 -3.11 -18.83 -6.26
CA GLU A 71 -3.65 -19.55 -7.41
C GLU A 71 -4.83 -18.79 -8.02
N PHE A 72 -5.14 -19.13 -9.27
CA PHE A 72 -6.30 -18.57 -9.97
C PHE A 72 -7.58 -18.81 -9.14
N ASN A 73 -8.41 -17.78 -9.08
CA ASN A 73 -9.70 -17.78 -8.37
C ASN A 73 -9.59 -17.89 -6.85
N GLN A 74 -8.39 -17.85 -6.31
CA GLN A 74 -8.19 -17.88 -4.86
C GLN A 74 -8.56 -16.53 -4.25
N ARG A 75 -9.34 -16.58 -3.16
CA ARG A 75 -9.65 -15.40 -2.36
C ARG A 75 -8.52 -15.13 -1.40
N PHE A 76 -8.17 -13.87 -1.24
CA PHE A 76 -7.11 -13.47 -0.33
C PHE A 76 -7.39 -12.07 0.19
N CYS A 77 -6.67 -11.66 1.21
CA CYS A 77 -6.71 -10.29 1.67
C CYS A 77 -5.31 -9.74 1.84
N ILE A 78 -5.22 -8.42 1.85
CA ILE A 78 -3.97 -7.72 2.12
C ILE A 78 -4.18 -6.89 3.38
N GLU A 79 -3.39 -7.18 4.40
CA GLU A 79 -3.33 -6.37 5.59
C GLU A 79 -2.29 -5.28 5.37
N VAL A 80 -2.74 -4.03 5.40
CA VAL A 80 -1.88 -2.85 5.25
C VAL A 80 -1.60 -2.29 6.63
N GLU A 81 -0.32 -2.20 6.97
CA GLU A 81 0.13 -1.66 8.24
C GLU A 81 0.90 -0.37 8.02
N LEU A 82 0.51 0.69 8.72
CA LEU A 82 1.16 2.00 8.64
C LEU A 82 2.37 2.01 9.59
N LEU A 83 3.58 2.02 9.01
CA LEU A 83 4.82 1.95 9.79
C LEU A 83 5.37 3.31 10.17
N GLU A 84 5.32 4.26 9.25
CA GLU A 84 5.89 5.60 9.45
C GLU A 84 5.15 6.60 8.57
N PHE A 85 4.97 7.81 9.06
CA PHE A 85 4.39 8.92 8.28
C PHE A 85 4.93 10.28 8.74
N GLU A 86 6.25 10.38 8.79
CA GLU A 86 6.95 11.63 9.12
C GLU A 86 7.77 12.12 7.92
N CYS A 87 8.90 11.49 7.65
CA CYS A 87 9.74 11.78 6.48
C CYS A 87 9.37 10.90 5.29
N PHE A 88 8.94 9.68 5.57
CA PHE A 88 8.51 8.71 4.59
C PHE A 88 7.09 8.25 4.92
N PHE A 89 6.36 7.92 3.87
CA PHE A 89 5.12 7.17 4.03
C PHE A 89 5.46 5.70 3.81
N ARG A 90 5.54 4.95 4.89
CA ARG A 90 5.94 3.54 4.85
C ARG A 90 4.80 2.63 5.22
N LEU A 91 4.55 1.66 4.36
CA LEU A 91 3.53 0.65 4.55
C LEU A 91 4.13 -0.74 4.48
N LYS A 92 3.59 -1.63 5.29
CA LYS A 92 3.84 -3.07 5.18
C LYS A 92 2.57 -3.73 4.67
N TYR A 93 2.73 -4.64 3.72
CA TYR A 93 1.63 -5.41 3.15
C TYR A 93 1.82 -6.87 3.49
N THR A 94 0.80 -7.49 4.06
CA THR A 94 0.81 -8.93 4.30
C THR A 94 -0.34 -9.54 3.53
N PHE A 95 -0.03 -10.40 2.57
CA PHE A 95 -1.02 -11.14 1.78
C PHE A 95 -1.36 -12.41 2.56
N LEU A 96 -2.63 -12.64 2.82
CA LEU A 96 -3.12 -13.75 3.62
C LEU A 96 -4.20 -14.51 2.86
N ASP A 97 -4.21 -15.84 2.98
CA ASP A 97 -5.33 -16.62 2.48
C ASP A 97 -6.48 -16.58 3.50
N LEU A 98 -7.59 -17.26 3.20
CA LEU A 98 -8.77 -17.26 4.08
C LEU A 98 -8.53 -17.93 5.43
N ASP A 99 -7.51 -18.77 5.52
CA ASP A 99 -7.13 -19.44 6.77
C ASP A 99 -6.10 -18.65 7.57
N GLY A 100 -5.72 -17.46 7.09
CA GLY A 100 -4.73 -16.61 7.74
C GLY A 100 -3.29 -16.98 7.46
N LYS A 101 -3.04 -17.86 6.48
CA LYS A 101 -1.69 -18.24 6.09
C LYS A 101 -1.06 -17.10 5.28
N LYS A 102 0.19 -16.76 5.61
CA LYS A 102 0.94 -15.73 4.87
C LYS A 102 1.34 -16.24 3.50
N LEU A 103 1.02 -15.45 2.48
CA LEU A 103 1.36 -15.74 1.08
C LEU A 103 2.50 -14.87 0.60
N CYS A 104 2.57 -13.62 1.07
CA CYS A 104 3.58 -12.65 0.68
C CYS A 104 3.69 -11.58 1.74
N GLN A 105 4.88 -11.06 1.93
CA GLN A 105 5.11 -9.87 2.76
C GLN A 105 5.92 -8.86 1.96
N ALA A 106 5.51 -7.61 2.01
CA ALA A 106 6.15 -6.56 1.23
C ALA A 106 6.15 -5.23 1.98
N HIS A 107 7.03 -4.34 1.55
CA HIS A 107 7.14 -3.00 2.12
C HIS A 107 7.28 -1.99 1.00
N THR A 108 6.67 -0.82 1.16
CA THR A 108 6.91 0.32 0.29
C THR A 108 7.30 1.52 1.13
N SER A 109 8.21 2.34 0.58
CA SER A 109 8.55 3.65 1.14
C SER A 109 8.34 4.69 0.06
N GLN A 110 7.62 5.74 0.41
CA GLN A 110 7.32 6.85 -0.50
C GLN A 110 7.80 8.15 0.13
N VAL A 111 8.23 9.09 -0.70
CA VAL A 111 8.59 10.44 -0.29
C VAL A 111 7.68 11.43 -0.99
N ALA A 112 7.55 12.63 -0.46
CA ALA A 112 6.78 13.68 -1.12
C ALA A 112 7.70 14.50 -2.03
N ILE A 113 7.22 14.82 -3.23
CA ILE A 113 7.90 15.68 -4.19
C ILE A 113 6.94 16.80 -4.57
N LEU A 114 7.40 18.04 -4.50
CA LEU A 114 6.60 19.19 -4.94
C LEU A 114 6.46 19.16 -6.45
N LEU A 115 5.24 19.35 -6.96
CA LEU A 115 4.99 19.25 -8.40
C LEU A 115 5.64 20.36 -9.19
N GLU A 116 5.70 21.58 -8.66
CA GLU A 116 6.25 22.74 -9.38
C GLU A 116 7.78 22.70 -9.45
N SER A 117 8.44 22.62 -8.30
CA SER A 117 9.91 22.67 -8.21
C SER A 117 10.59 21.35 -8.45
N LYS A 118 9.84 20.23 -8.37
CA LYS A 118 10.39 18.86 -8.41
C LYS A 118 11.32 18.55 -7.24
N GLU A 119 11.29 19.36 -6.19
CA GLU A 119 12.10 19.14 -5.00
C GLU A 119 11.50 18.06 -4.11
N THR A 120 12.37 17.22 -3.56
CA THR A 120 11.97 16.24 -2.56
C THR A 120 11.82 16.92 -1.22
N CYS A 121 10.67 16.69 -0.57
CA CYS A 121 10.41 17.23 0.76
C CYS A 121 11.10 16.36 1.82
N PHE A 122 11.73 17.01 2.80
CA PHE A 122 12.31 16.29 3.93
C PHE A 122 11.22 15.65 4.80
N TYR A 123 10.14 16.38 5.05
CA TYR A 123 8.97 15.87 5.75
C TYR A 123 7.79 15.74 4.79
N LEU A 124 6.90 14.79 5.07
CA LEU A 124 5.62 14.72 4.37
C LEU A 124 4.85 16.02 4.61
N PRO A 125 4.02 16.48 3.65
CA PRO A 125 3.23 17.70 3.84
C PRO A 125 2.33 17.63 5.08
N ASN A 126 2.21 18.75 5.78
CA ASN A 126 1.47 18.83 7.05
C ASN A 126 0.03 18.37 6.93
N ASP A 127 -0.66 18.72 5.85
CA ASP A 127 -2.06 18.34 5.66
C ASP A 127 -2.21 16.82 5.54
N PHE A 128 -1.26 16.18 4.88
CA PHE A 128 -1.24 14.72 4.75
C PHE A 128 -0.95 14.06 6.10
N ILE A 129 0.04 14.55 6.82
CA ILE A 129 0.37 14.04 8.17
C ILE A 129 -0.84 14.17 9.09
N LYS A 130 -1.52 15.32 9.05
CA LYS A 130 -2.72 15.56 9.87
C LYS A 130 -3.84 14.57 9.55
N ALA A 131 -4.08 14.31 8.27
CA ALA A 131 -5.09 13.36 7.83
C ALA A 131 -4.77 11.94 8.32
N LEU A 132 -3.51 11.52 8.18
CA LEU A 132 -3.06 10.22 8.66
C LEU A 132 -3.18 10.10 10.18
N LYS A 133 -2.76 11.14 10.89
CA LYS A 133 -2.84 11.16 12.36
C LYS A 133 -4.29 11.09 12.85
N ALA A 134 -5.19 11.84 12.22
CA ALA A 134 -6.61 11.81 12.56
C ALA A 134 -7.19 10.41 12.32
N PHE A 135 -6.79 9.75 11.23
CA PHE A 135 -7.24 8.41 10.92
C PHE A 135 -6.74 7.39 11.94
N VAL A 136 -5.47 7.47 12.32
CA VAL A 136 -4.87 6.62 13.36
C VAL A 136 -5.61 6.81 14.68
N ASP A 137 -5.88 8.05 15.09
CA ASP A 137 -6.53 8.37 16.36
C ASP A 137 -8.00 7.90 16.39
N SER A 138 -8.64 7.74 15.22
CA SER A 138 -10.03 7.30 15.12
C SER A 138 -10.17 5.77 15.07
N HIS A 139 -9.10 5.07 14.95
CA HIS A 139 -9.06 3.62 14.82
C HIS A 139 -8.01 3.05 15.78
#